data_283056aa813309734db6231b49c0b321
#
_entry.id   283056aa813309734db6231b49c0b321
#
_cell.length_a   1.000
_cell.length_b   1.000
_cell.length_c   1.000
_cell.angle_alpha   90.00
_cell.angle_beta   90.00
_cell.angle_gamma   90.00
#
_symmetry.space_group_name_H-M   'P 1'
#
loop_
_entity.id
_entity.type
_entity.pdbx_description
1 polymer ?
#
loop_
_entity_poly.entity_id
_entity_poly.type
_entity_poly.pdbx_seq_one_letter_code
_entity_poly.pdbx_strand_id
1 'polypeptide(L)'
;MSADAIQKANSGHPGLPLGTAPTAYELWTNHMNYNPADPEWENRDRFVLSGGHGSMILYSLFHLLGIGNLSLDDVKNFRQMGSKTPGHPEYGHTVGVEATTGPLGQGMAMAVGMAMAEAHLASVFNKDGYNVVDHYTYVLGGDGCMMEGISSECFSLAGTLGLSKLIVFYDSNNISIEGSTDIAFTENVMKRFEAFGFQTIEVADGNDIEAIGKAIEAVSYTHLTLPTSDLV
;
A
#
# COMPACT_ATOMS: atom_id res chain seq x y z
N MET A 1 -11.36 5.98 -15.98
CA MET A 1 -9.96 5.82 -16.45
C MET A 1 -9.48 4.38 -16.31
N SER A 2 -9.34 3.81 -15.10
CA SER A 2 -8.87 2.43 -14.90
C SER A 2 -9.74 1.41 -15.65
N ALA A 3 -11.07 1.47 -15.49
CA ALA A 3 -12.00 0.57 -16.18
C ALA A 3 -11.90 0.67 -17.71
N ASP A 4 -11.80 1.88 -18.25
CA ASP A 4 -11.70 2.10 -19.71
C ASP A 4 -10.41 1.54 -20.29
N ALA A 5 -9.27 1.72 -19.56
CA ALA A 5 -7.99 1.20 -20.00
C ALA A 5 -7.97 -0.34 -19.97
N ILE A 6 -8.52 -0.95 -18.92
CA ILE A 6 -8.65 -2.40 -18.81
C ILE A 6 -9.56 -2.94 -19.90
N GLN A 7 -10.70 -2.29 -20.14
CA GLN A 7 -11.64 -2.68 -21.20
C GLN A 7 -11.00 -2.57 -22.59
N LYS A 8 -10.25 -1.49 -22.84
CA LYS A 8 -9.53 -1.30 -24.11
C LYS A 8 -8.47 -2.39 -24.32
N ALA A 9 -7.74 -2.74 -23.28
CA ALA A 9 -6.73 -3.81 -23.33
C ALA A 9 -7.36 -5.21 -23.47
N ASN A 10 -8.65 -5.33 -23.21
CA ASN A 10 -9.37 -6.61 -23.09
C ASN A 10 -8.64 -7.60 -22.16
N SER A 11 -7.97 -7.08 -21.15
CA SER A 11 -7.16 -7.82 -20.18
C SER A 11 -6.88 -6.97 -18.97
N GLY A 12 -6.99 -7.53 -17.78
CA GLY A 12 -6.72 -6.85 -16.51
C GLY A 12 -7.76 -7.14 -15.45
N HIS A 13 -7.62 -6.50 -14.30
CA HIS A 13 -8.42 -6.73 -13.11
C HIS A 13 -9.06 -5.41 -12.66
N PRO A 14 -10.35 -5.19 -12.91
CA PRO A 14 -11.01 -3.94 -12.57
C PRO A 14 -11.44 -3.85 -11.10
N GLY A 15 -11.60 -4.98 -10.40
CA GLY A 15 -12.18 -5.04 -9.05
C GLY A 15 -11.42 -4.19 -8.04
N LEU A 16 -10.13 -4.43 -7.87
CA LEU A 16 -9.32 -3.68 -6.92
C LEU A 16 -9.27 -2.18 -7.24
N PRO A 17 -8.99 -1.72 -8.49
CA PRO A 17 -9.04 -0.29 -8.81
C PRO A 17 -10.38 0.39 -8.53
N LEU A 18 -11.49 -0.32 -8.69
CA LEU A 18 -12.82 0.24 -8.44
C LEU A 18 -13.16 0.24 -6.93
N GLY A 19 -12.86 -0.86 -6.25
CA GLY A 19 -13.16 -1.01 -4.83
C GLY A 19 -12.31 -0.13 -3.92
N THR A 20 -11.05 0.09 -4.28
CA THR A 20 -10.10 0.85 -3.44
C THR A 20 -9.86 2.29 -3.89
N ALA A 21 -10.58 2.77 -4.91
CA ALA A 21 -10.44 4.14 -5.41
C ALA A 21 -10.65 5.21 -4.31
N PRO A 22 -11.67 5.13 -3.43
CA PRO A 22 -11.84 6.09 -2.35
C PRO A 22 -10.66 6.11 -1.37
N THR A 23 -10.18 4.93 -0.96
CA THR A 23 -9.02 4.78 -0.09
C THR A 23 -7.76 5.38 -0.71
N ALA A 24 -7.53 5.06 -1.98
CA ALA A 24 -6.38 5.59 -2.69
C ALA A 24 -6.46 7.11 -2.89
N TYR A 25 -7.63 7.64 -3.21
CA TYR A 25 -7.86 9.07 -3.30
C TYR A 25 -7.53 9.76 -1.97
N GLU A 26 -8.14 9.32 -0.88
CA GLU A 26 -7.96 9.93 0.44
C GLU A 26 -6.50 9.87 0.88
N LEU A 27 -5.85 8.71 0.75
CA LEU A 27 -4.45 8.54 1.11
C LEU A 27 -3.53 9.48 0.33
N TRP A 28 -3.62 9.48 -1.00
CA TRP A 28 -2.68 10.20 -1.86
C TRP A 28 -2.91 11.71 -1.87
N THR A 29 -4.13 12.18 -1.62
CA THR A 29 -4.43 13.62 -1.63
C THR A 29 -4.28 14.30 -0.28
N ASN A 30 -4.47 13.57 0.82
CA ASN A 30 -4.57 14.18 2.15
C ASN A 30 -3.53 13.70 3.16
N HIS A 31 -2.89 12.54 2.94
CA HIS A 31 -2.03 11.94 3.97
C HIS A 31 -0.60 11.65 3.52
N MET A 32 -0.37 11.28 2.26
CA MET A 32 0.98 10.96 1.79
C MET A 32 1.84 12.20 1.52
N ASN A 33 3.09 12.14 1.97
CA ASN A 33 4.14 13.09 1.61
C ASN A 33 4.90 12.59 0.39
N TYR A 34 4.70 13.23 -0.74
CA TYR A 34 5.42 12.95 -1.98
C TYR A 34 5.61 14.24 -2.79
N ASN A 35 6.55 14.23 -3.72
CA ASN A 35 6.79 15.35 -4.62
C ASN A 35 6.65 14.88 -6.08
N PRO A 36 5.60 15.26 -6.82
CA PRO A 36 5.45 14.84 -8.21
C PRO A 36 6.59 15.29 -9.13
N ALA A 37 7.24 16.42 -8.80
CA ALA A 37 8.38 16.92 -9.56
C ALA A 37 9.70 16.21 -9.23
N ASP A 38 9.77 15.53 -8.09
CA ASP A 38 10.90 14.72 -7.63
C ASP A 38 10.37 13.41 -7.03
N PRO A 39 9.92 12.48 -7.86
CA PRO A 39 9.33 11.22 -7.41
C PRO A 39 10.34 10.28 -6.74
N GLU A 40 11.63 10.60 -6.78
CA GLU A 40 12.70 9.85 -6.11
C GLU A 40 13.19 10.54 -4.82
N TRP A 41 12.54 11.61 -4.38
CA TRP A 41 12.88 12.29 -3.13
C TRP A 41 13.05 11.28 -1.97
N GLU A 42 14.19 11.34 -1.31
CA GLU A 42 14.62 10.31 -0.34
C GLU A 42 13.66 10.14 0.85
N ASN A 43 13.09 11.23 1.37
CA ASN A 43 12.18 11.21 2.52
C ASN A 43 10.70 11.21 2.14
N ARG A 44 10.37 10.80 0.91
CA ARG A 44 8.98 10.57 0.51
C ARG A 44 8.38 9.37 1.21
N ASP A 45 7.08 9.39 1.43
CA ASP A 45 6.36 8.18 1.83
C ASP A 45 6.41 7.12 0.73
N ARG A 46 6.41 5.85 1.12
CA ARG A 46 6.44 4.71 0.21
C ARG A 46 5.04 4.14 0.09
N PHE A 47 4.62 3.83 -1.13
CA PHE A 47 3.38 3.11 -1.38
C PHE A 47 3.64 1.82 -2.14
N VAL A 48 3.25 0.69 -1.56
CA VAL A 48 3.39 -0.63 -2.16
C VAL A 48 2.00 -1.20 -2.49
N LEU A 49 1.74 -1.43 -3.76
CA LEU A 49 0.56 -2.15 -4.19
C LEU A 49 0.85 -3.65 -4.17
N SER A 50 0.59 -4.33 -3.04
CA SER A 50 0.79 -5.77 -2.92
C SER A 50 -0.18 -6.57 -3.79
N GLY A 51 -1.41 -6.09 -3.95
CA GLY A 51 -2.34 -6.58 -4.96
C GLY A 51 -1.97 -6.09 -6.36
N GLY A 52 -0.78 -6.46 -6.85
CA GLY A 52 -0.19 -5.93 -8.08
C GLY A 52 -1.03 -6.12 -9.35
N HIS A 53 -1.97 -7.09 -9.35
CA HIS A 53 -2.95 -7.25 -10.43
C HIS A 53 -3.83 -6.01 -10.62
N GLY A 54 -4.03 -5.19 -9.59
CA GLY A 54 -4.75 -3.92 -9.65
C GLY A 54 -3.92 -2.73 -10.12
N SER A 55 -2.82 -2.94 -10.83
CA SER A 55 -1.84 -1.92 -11.25
C SER A 55 -2.44 -0.64 -11.83
N MET A 56 -3.60 -0.73 -12.49
CA MET A 56 -4.26 0.43 -13.07
C MET A 56 -4.64 1.51 -12.05
N ILE A 57 -4.81 1.19 -10.75
CA ILE A 57 -5.04 2.22 -9.75
C ILE A 57 -3.81 3.11 -9.60
N LEU A 58 -2.61 2.53 -9.55
CA LEU A 58 -1.36 3.30 -9.50
C LEU A 58 -1.18 4.17 -10.75
N TYR A 59 -1.36 3.61 -11.93
CA TYR A 59 -1.15 4.37 -13.16
C TYR A 59 -2.16 5.51 -13.33
N SER A 60 -3.40 5.28 -12.89
CA SER A 60 -4.41 6.35 -12.87
C SER A 60 -4.04 7.46 -11.88
N LEU A 61 -3.58 7.11 -10.68
CA LEU A 61 -3.10 8.07 -9.69
C LEU A 61 -1.88 8.84 -10.20
N PHE A 62 -0.87 8.16 -10.73
CA PHE A 62 0.35 8.80 -11.24
C PHE A 62 0.04 9.79 -12.36
N HIS A 63 -0.88 9.43 -13.27
CA HIS A 63 -1.34 10.36 -14.30
C HIS A 63 -2.04 11.58 -13.70
N LEU A 64 -3.00 11.38 -12.78
CA LEU A 64 -3.79 12.47 -12.19
C LEU A 64 -2.95 13.39 -11.30
N LEU A 65 -1.95 12.85 -10.62
CA LEU A 65 -1.09 13.58 -9.69
C LEU A 65 0.21 14.10 -10.35
N GLY A 66 0.44 13.80 -11.64
CA GLY A 66 1.60 14.26 -12.38
C GLY A 66 2.91 13.54 -12.03
N ILE A 67 2.85 12.36 -11.41
CA ILE A 67 4.04 11.58 -11.03
C ILE A 67 4.66 10.92 -12.27
N GLY A 68 5.97 11.10 -12.44
CA GLY A 68 6.73 10.43 -13.50
C GLY A 68 6.34 10.82 -14.93
N ASN A 69 5.59 11.92 -15.11
CA ASN A 69 5.10 12.38 -16.41
C ASN A 69 4.34 11.29 -17.20
N LEU A 70 3.55 10.48 -16.48
CA LEU A 70 2.73 9.45 -17.09
C LEU A 70 1.56 10.09 -17.84
N SER A 71 1.57 9.99 -19.18
CA SER A 71 0.56 10.62 -20.02
C SER A 71 -0.75 9.81 -20.08
N LEU A 72 -1.83 10.45 -20.50
CA LEU A 72 -3.09 9.74 -20.76
C LEU A 72 -2.93 8.66 -21.85
N ASP A 73 -2.03 8.87 -22.81
CA ASP A 73 -1.79 7.89 -23.85
C ASP A 73 -0.98 6.69 -23.31
N ASP A 74 -0.10 6.89 -22.34
CA ASP A 74 0.52 5.78 -21.60
C ASP A 74 -0.55 4.94 -20.87
N VAL A 75 -1.52 5.59 -20.22
CA VAL A 75 -2.65 4.92 -19.56
C VAL A 75 -3.50 4.15 -20.56
N LYS A 76 -3.80 4.72 -21.74
CA LYS A 76 -4.55 4.05 -22.81
C LYS A 76 -3.81 2.86 -23.43
N ASN A 77 -2.49 2.79 -23.25
CA ASN A 77 -1.65 1.71 -23.74
C ASN A 77 -1.35 0.65 -22.67
N PHE A 78 -2.23 0.55 -21.66
CA PHE A 78 -2.15 -0.47 -20.62
C PHE A 78 -1.96 -1.87 -21.20
N ARG A 79 -0.98 -2.62 -20.67
CA ARG A 79 -0.61 -3.98 -21.10
C ARG A 79 -0.15 -4.13 -22.55
N GLN A 80 0.16 -3.05 -23.24
CA GLN A 80 0.73 -3.15 -24.58
C GLN A 80 2.25 -3.30 -24.48
N MET A 81 2.85 -4.03 -25.44
CA MET A 81 4.29 -4.23 -25.47
C MET A 81 5.04 -2.89 -25.52
N GLY A 82 6.00 -2.73 -24.62
CA GLY A 82 6.81 -1.51 -24.51
C GLY A 82 6.11 -0.31 -23.90
N SER A 83 4.87 -0.48 -23.38
CA SER A 83 4.18 0.61 -22.69
C SER A 83 4.78 0.84 -21.28
N LYS A 84 4.62 2.07 -20.77
CA LYS A 84 4.99 2.41 -19.37
C LYS A 84 4.00 1.88 -18.34
N THR A 85 2.93 1.21 -18.77
CA THR A 85 1.85 0.71 -17.91
C THR A 85 1.69 -0.80 -18.06
N PRO A 86 2.66 -1.60 -17.58
CA PRO A 86 2.61 -3.05 -17.62
C PRO A 86 1.46 -3.62 -16.79
N GLY A 87 1.14 -4.89 -16.95
CA GLY A 87 0.02 -5.54 -16.27
C GLY A 87 0.16 -5.62 -14.75
N HIS A 88 1.38 -5.55 -14.25
CA HIS A 88 1.73 -5.48 -12.83
C HIS A 88 2.77 -4.38 -12.63
N PRO A 89 2.84 -3.73 -11.45
CA PRO A 89 3.85 -2.71 -11.20
C PRO A 89 5.26 -3.28 -11.29
N GLU A 90 6.15 -2.57 -11.97
CA GLU A 90 7.55 -2.95 -12.12
C GLU A 90 8.45 -1.80 -11.68
N TYR A 91 9.23 -2.04 -10.62
CA TYR A 91 10.22 -1.08 -10.12
C TYR A 91 11.28 -0.78 -11.20
N GLY A 92 11.58 0.49 -11.39
CA GLY A 92 12.53 0.94 -12.40
C GLY A 92 11.97 0.99 -13.84
N HIS A 93 10.76 0.45 -14.08
CA HIS A 93 10.10 0.55 -15.38
C HIS A 93 9.09 1.72 -15.42
N THR A 94 8.22 1.82 -14.43
CA THR A 94 7.30 2.95 -14.28
C THR A 94 7.80 3.83 -13.13
N VAL A 95 8.08 5.10 -13.42
CA VAL A 95 8.53 6.06 -12.40
C VAL A 95 7.46 6.21 -11.32
N GLY A 96 7.88 6.17 -10.06
CA GLY A 96 6.99 6.22 -8.90
C GLY A 96 6.56 4.85 -8.36
N VAL A 97 6.85 3.76 -9.06
CA VAL A 97 6.62 2.39 -8.55
C VAL A 97 7.74 2.02 -7.58
N GLU A 98 7.37 1.74 -6.31
CA GLU A 98 8.32 1.42 -5.24
C GLU A 98 8.73 -0.06 -5.20
N ALA A 99 7.89 -0.95 -5.71
CA ALA A 99 8.14 -2.39 -5.68
C ALA A 99 7.54 -3.10 -6.89
N THR A 100 8.27 -4.07 -7.43
CA THR A 100 7.72 -5.00 -8.42
C THR A 100 6.83 -6.00 -7.70
N THR A 101 5.55 -6.02 -8.05
CA THR A 101 4.56 -6.90 -7.43
C THR A 101 3.77 -7.67 -8.50
N GLY A 102 2.99 -8.65 -8.05
CA GLY A 102 2.25 -9.58 -8.91
C GLY A 102 2.02 -10.88 -8.16
N PRO A 103 3.09 -11.59 -7.73
CA PRO A 103 2.94 -12.67 -6.77
C PRO A 103 2.38 -12.13 -5.45
N LEU A 104 1.20 -12.62 -5.06
CA LEU A 104 0.49 -12.13 -3.88
C LEU A 104 1.31 -12.32 -2.60
N GLY A 105 1.15 -11.43 -1.64
CA GLY A 105 1.89 -11.44 -0.37
C GLY A 105 3.31 -10.88 -0.42
N GLN A 106 4.00 -10.91 -1.56
CA GLN A 106 5.38 -10.42 -1.64
C GLN A 106 5.47 -8.90 -1.40
N GLY A 107 4.53 -8.13 -1.92
CA GLY A 107 4.47 -6.70 -1.65
C GLY A 107 4.33 -6.37 -0.16
N MET A 108 3.63 -7.22 0.62
CA MET A 108 3.54 -7.08 2.07
C MET A 108 4.93 -7.19 2.72
N ALA A 109 5.69 -8.21 2.35
CA ALA A 109 7.05 -8.40 2.87
C ALA A 109 8.03 -7.29 2.42
N MET A 110 7.89 -6.80 1.18
CA MET A 110 8.69 -5.65 0.70
C MET A 110 8.39 -4.38 1.51
N ALA A 111 7.12 -4.11 1.83
CA ALA A 111 6.74 -2.98 2.66
C ALA A 111 7.30 -3.08 4.08
N VAL A 112 7.29 -4.27 4.68
CA VAL A 112 7.96 -4.51 5.96
C VAL A 112 9.47 -4.21 5.87
N GLY A 113 10.13 -4.66 4.80
CA GLY A 113 11.55 -4.35 4.55
C GLY A 113 11.82 -2.85 4.41
N MET A 114 10.93 -2.10 3.74
CA MET A 114 11.04 -0.63 3.62
C MET A 114 10.87 0.06 4.97
N ALA A 115 9.90 -0.37 5.78
CA ALA A 115 9.71 0.17 7.13
C ALA A 115 10.88 -0.16 8.06
N MET A 116 11.48 -1.34 7.93
CA MET A 116 12.74 -1.68 8.63
C MET A 116 13.88 -0.77 8.22
N ALA A 117 14.01 -0.49 6.92
CA ALA A 117 15.04 0.41 6.41
C ALA A 117 14.84 1.83 6.93
N GLU A 118 13.61 2.35 6.93
CA GLU A 118 13.29 3.65 7.51
C GLU A 118 13.71 3.72 9.00
N ALA A 119 13.26 2.75 9.82
CA ALA A 119 13.57 2.73 11.24
C ALA A 119 15.09 2.65 11.50
N HIS A 120 15.81 1.86 10.71
CA HIS A 120 17.26 1.78 10.79
C HIS A 120 17.94 3.11 10.42
N LEU A 121 17.58 3.69 9.27
CA LEU A 121 18.17 4.95 8.81
C LEU A 121 17.84 6.11 9.75
N ALA A 122 16.60 6.16 10.28
CA ALA A 122 16.21 7.13 11.28
C ALA A 122 17.11 7.03 12.54
N SER A 123 17.37 5.82 13.02
CA SER A 123 18.26 5.61 14.18
C SER A 123 19.71 6.04 13.94
N VAL A 124 20.17 6.01 12.68
CA VAL A 124 21.54 6.39 12.30
C VAL A 124 21.68 7.90 12.07
N PHE A 125 20.70 8.49 11.38
CA PHE A 125 20.84 9.85 10.85
C PHE A 125 20.05 10.91 11.61
N ASN A 126 18.95 10.57 12.27
CA ASN A 126 18.17 11.54 13.04
C ASN A 126 18.91 11.96 14.32
N LYS A 127 18.73 13.21 14.70
CA LYS A 127 19.28 13.81 15.92
C LYS A 127 18.22 14.71 16.54
N ASP A 128 18.40 15.05 17.80
CA ASP A 128 17.50 15.91 18.54
C ASP A 128 17.21 17.20 17.75
N GLY A 129 15.93 17.37 17.39
CA GLY A 129 15.45 18.51 16.60
C GLY A 129 15.67 18.43 15.09
N TYR A 130 16.23 17.32 14.58
CA TYR A 130 16.51 17.11 13.15
C TYR A 130 16.11 15.72 12.69
N ASN A 131 14.91 15.57 12.15
CA ASN A 131 14.42 14.33 11.57
C ASN A 131 14.65 14.36 10.05
N VAL A 132 15.76 13.78 9.61
CA VAL A 132 16.11 13.72 8.17
C VAL A 132 15.54 12.49 7.50
N VAL A 133 15.19 11.45 8.26
CA VAL A 133 14.48 10.25 7.81
C VAL A 133 13.21 10.12 8.65
N ASP A 134 12.08 10.38 8.02
CA ASP A 134 10.79 10.43 8.71
C ASP A 134 9.65 10.22 7.71
N HIS A 135 9.56 9.02 7.16
CA HIS A 135 8.55 8.69 6.17
C HIS A 135 7.76 7.42 6.54
N TYR A 136 6.53 7.38 6.12
CA TYR A 136 5.67 6.20 6.27
C TYR A 136 5.84 5.23 5.11
N THR A 137 5.52 3.98 5.36
CA THR A 137 5.34 2.95 4.33
C THR A 137 3.90 2.48 4.37
N TYR A 138 3.19 2.69 3.28
CA TYR A 138 1.81 2.27 3.08
C TYR A 138 1.80 1.05 2.16
N VAL A 139 1.01 0.04 2.50
CA VAL A 139 0.83 -1.13 1.65
C VAL A 139 -0.64 -1.49 1.50
N LEU A 140 -1.07 -1.77 0.27
CA LEU A 140 -2.44 -2.15 -0.04
C LEU A 140 -2.48 -3.57 -0.61
N GLY A 141 -3.33 -4.41 -0.05
CA GLY A 141 -3.63 -5.74 -0.56
C GLY A 141 -4.98 -6.25 -0.09
N GLY A 142 -5.45 -7.29 -0.74
CA GLY A 142 -6.71 -7.95 -0.44
C GLY A 142 -6.54 -9.34 0.19
N ASP A 143 -7.63 -10.10 0.23
CA ASP A 143 -7.71 -11.43 0.81
C ASP A 143 -6.60 -12.37 0.29
N GLY A 144 -6.34 -12.38 -1.02
CA GLY A 144 -5.30 -13.22 -1.61
C GLY A 144 -3.90 -12.92 -1.08
N CYS A 145 -3.58 -11.66 -0.76
CA CYS A 145 -2.31 -11.31 -0.13
C CYS A 145 -2.24 -11.84 1.31
N MET A 146 -3.36 -11.81 2.04
CA MET A 146 -3.43 -12.26 3.42
C MET A 146 -3.41 -13.79 3.57
N MET A 147 -3.77 -14.52 2.51
CA MET A 147 -3.68 -15.98 2.45
C MET A 147 -2.25 -16.50 2.35
N GLU A 148 -1.33 -15.72 1.79
CA GLU A 148 0.05 -16.14 1.59
C GLU A 148 0.82 -16.24 2.92
N GLY A 149 1.58 -17.33 3.10
CA GLY A 149 2.35 -17.60 4.31
C GLY A 149 3.33 -16.48 4.65
N ILE A 150 3.99 -15.90 3.63
CA ILE A 150 4.92 -14.79 3.80
C ILE A 150 4.29 -13.56 4.47
N SER A 151 3.00 -13.31 4.27
CA SER A 151 2.29 -12.20 4.93
C SER A 151 2.26 -12.40 6.45
N SER A 152 1.97 -13.62 6.92
CA SER A 152 1.99 -13.93 8.35
C SER A 152 3.40 -13.81 8.94
N GLU A 153 4.40 -14.31 8.23
CA GLU A 153 5.80 -14.26 8.69
C GLU A 153 6.31 -12.82 8.80
N CYS A 154 6.11 -12.02 7.77
CA CYS A 154 6.63 -10.65 7.74
C CYS A 154 5.89 -9.73 8.72
N PHE A 155 4.57 -9.85 8.88
CA PHE A 155 3.83 -9.02 9.83
C PHE A 155 4.08 -9.43 11.29
N SER A 156 4.30 -10.71 11.58
CA SER A 156 4.77 -11.13 12.89
C SER A 156 6.11 -10.50 13.25
N LEU A 157 7.04 -10.44 12.29
CA LEU A 157 8.31 -9.74 12.45
C LEU A 157 8.10 -8.23 12.64
N ALA A 158 7.25 -7.61 11.84
CA ALA A 158 6.97 -6.18 11.93
C ALA A 158 6.41 -5.78 13.30
N GLY A 159 5.49 -6.58 13.84
CA GLY A 159 4.98 -6.39 15.20
C GLY A 159 6.05 -6.55 16.26
N THR A 160 6.91 -7.59 16.15
CA THR A 160 8.05 -7.80 17.07
C THR A 160 9.01 -6.62 17.06
N LEU A 161 9.26 -6.02 15.90
CA LEU A 161 10.16 -4.88 15.74
C LEU A 161 9.49 -3.53 16.07
N GLY A 162 8.18 -3.50 16.30
CA GLY A 162 7.43 -2.28 16.57
C GLY A 162 7.50 -1.27 15.42
N LEU A 163 7.36 -1.73 14.16
CA LEU A 163 7.49 -0.86 12.97
C LEU A 163 6.29 0.07 12.83
N SER A 164 6.30 1.13 13.60
CA SER A 164 5.18 2.04 13.81
C SER A 164 4.79 2.88 12.58
N LYS A 165 5.67 3.04 11.63
CA LYS A 165 5.42 3.77 10.38
C LYS A 165 5.00 2.87 9.21
N LEU A 166 4.70 1.59 9.48
CA LEU A 166 4.09 0.68 8.53
C LEU A 166 2.57 0.70 8.68
N ILE A 167 1.87 1.16 7.64
CA ILE A 167 0.40 1.21 7.60
C ILE A 167 -0.10 0.26 6.52
N VAL A 168 -0.96 -0.68 6.93
CA VAL A 168 -1.48 -1.74 6.07
C VAL A 168 -2.95 -1.48 5.76
N PHE A 169 -3.28 -1.32 4.48
CA PHE A 169 -4.64 -1.31 3.98
C PHE A 169 -5.03 -2.72 3.53
N TYR A 170 -6.05 -3.26 4.14
CA TYR A 170 -6.60 -4.55 3.79
C TYR A 170 -7.99 -4.39 3.17
N ASP A 171 -8.10 -4.66 1.88
CA ASP A 171 -9.37 -4.74 1.15
C ASP A 171 -10.04 -6.09 1.46
N SER A 172 -10.92 -6.07 2.47
CA SER A 172 -11.67 -7.24 2.96
C SER A 172 -12.99 -7.35 2.22
N ASN A 173 -12.95 -7.85 1.00
CA ASN A 173 -14.15 -7.96 0.16
C ASN A 173 -14.72 -9.39 0.07
N ASN A 174 -14.09 -10.36 0.72
CA ASN A 174 -14.47 -11.77 0.74
C ASN A 174 -14.54 -12.43 -0.64
N ILE A 175 -13.78 -11.92 -1.61
CA ILE A 175 -13.71 -12.43 -2.97
C ILE A 175 -12.26 -12.74 -3.34
N SER A 176 -12.03 -13.91 -3.92
CA SER A 176 -10.76 -14.27 -4.53
C SER A 176 -11.02 -14.84 -5.93
N ILE A 177 -10.42 -14.20 -6.96
CA ILE A 177 -10.61 -14.53 -8.37
C ILE A 177 -12.10 -14.44 -8.75
N GLU A 178 -12.82 -15.58 -8.79
CA GLU A 178 -14.21 -15.65 -9.24
C GLU A 178 -15.15 -16.20 -8.16
N GLY A 179 -14.69 -16.33 -6.92
CA GLY A 179 -15.46 -16.96 -5.86
C GLY A 179 -15.32 -16.33 -4.49
N SER A 180 -16.24 -16.73 -3.60
CA SER A 180 -16.15 -16.38 -2.19
C SER A 180 -14.91 -17.00 -1.55
N THR A 181 -14.31 -16.28 -0.62
CA THR A 181 -13.21 -16.78 0.21
C THR A 181 -13.65 -17.91 1.16
N ASP A 182 -14.95 -18.11 1.38
CA ASP A 182 -15.50 -19.08 2.35
C ASP A 182 -14.99 -20.51 2.20
N ILE A 183 -14.56 -20.88 0.98
CA ILE A 183 -14.03 -22.22 0.70
C ILE A 183 -12.57 -22.41 1.11
N ALA A 184 -11.82 -21.32 1.36
CA ALA A 184 -10.37 -21.39 1.57
C ALA A 184 -9.84 -20.46 2.63
N PHE A 185 -10.57 -19.39 3.01
CA PHE A 185 -10.09 -18.33 3.88
C PHE A 185 -11.21 -17.76 4.75
N THR A 186 -11.35 -18.32 5.95
CA THR A 186 -12.43 -18.01 6.90
C THR A 186 -11.93 -17.45 8.22
N GLU A 187 -10.66 -17.11 8.30
CA GLU A 187 -10.06 -16.54 9.52
C GLU A 187 -10.50 -15.10 9.76
N ASN A 188 -10.31 -14.62 10.99
CA ASN A 188 -10.43 -13.21 11.32
C ASN A 188 -9.07 -12.54 11.21
N VAL A 189 -8.83 -11.86 10.09
CA VAL A 189 -7.56 -11.19 9.80
C VAL A 189 -7.25 -10.10 10.83
N MET A 190 -8.23 -9.32 11.29
CA MET A 190 -8.01 -8.29 12.31
C MET A 190 -7.43 -8.90 13.60
N LYS A 191 -8.04 -9.99 14.10
CA LYS A 191 -7.51 -10.68 15.29
C LYS A 191 -6.11 -11.24 15.08
N ARG A 192 -5.79 -11.70 13.89
CA ARG A 192 -4.43 -12.13 13.55
C ARG A 192 -3.44 -10.96 13.66
N PHE A 193 -3.79 -9.79 13.12
CA PHE A 193 -2.96 -8.60 13.23
C PHE A 193 -2.84 -8.08 14.67
N GLU A 194 -3.93 -8.10 15.44
CA GLU A 194 -3.89 -7.79 16.88
C GLU A 194 -2.93 -8.72 17.64
N ALA A 195 -2.94 -10.03 17.29
CA ALA A 195 -2.01 -10.99 17.88
C ALA A 195 -0.54 -10.74 17.49
N PHE A 196 -0.28 -10.11 16.37
CA PHE A 196 1.05 -9.63 15.99
C PHE A 196 1.43 -8.32 16.67
N GLY A 197 0.52 -7.66 17.39
CA GLY A 197 0.75 -6.39 18.07
C GLY A 197 0.37 -5.15 17.26
N PHE A 198 -0.34 -5.31 16.14
CA PHE A 198 -0.87 -4.18 15.37
C PHE A 198 -2.13 -3.61 16.00
N GLN A 199 -2.30 -2.29 15.87
CA GLN A 199 -3.60 -1.67 16.02
C GLN A 199 -4.43 -1.95 14.77
N THR A 200 -5.70 -2.31 14.94
CA THR A 200 -6.62 -2.54 13.83
C THR A 200 -7.81 -1.59 13.90
N ILE A 201 -8.23 -1.06 12.76
CA ILE A 201 -9.42 -0.22 12.62
C ILE A 201 -10.22 -0.74 11.45
N GLU A 202 -11.51 -0.98 11.66
CA GLU A 202 -12.45 -1.36 10.62
C GLU A 202 -13.19 -0.13 10.10
N VAL A 203 -13.16 0.07 8.79
CA VAL A 203 -14.01 1.02 8.07
C VAL A 203 -15.08 0.21 7.34
N ALA A 204 -16.31 0.23 7.87
CA ALA A 204 -17.39 -0.64 7.40
C ALA A 204 -17.85 -0.33 5.97
N ASP A 205 -17.78 0.93 5.54
CA ASP A 205 -18.07 1.36 4.17
C ASP A 205 -16.80 1.90 3.51
N GLY A 206 -16.21 1.11 2.63
CA GLY A 206 -15.03 1.49 1.86
C GLY A 206 -15.23 2.67 0.89
N ASN A 207 -16.45 3.21 0.77
CA ASN A 207 -16.74 4.43 0.02
C ASN A 207 -16.84 5.67 0.93
N ASP A 208 -16.84 5.51 2.23
CA ASP A 208 -16.87 6.64 3.18
C ASP A 208 -15.46 7.24 3.34
N ILE A 209 -15.16 8.23 2.50
CA ILE A 209 -13.87 8.93 2.45
C ILE A 209 -13.55 9.57 3.82
N GLU A 210 -14.55 10.13 4.50
CA GLU A 210 -14.34 10.77 5.80
C GLU A 210 -13.94 9.74 6.88
N ALA A 211 -14.60 8.59 6.90
CA ALA A 211 -14.26 7.50 7.80
C ALA A 211 -12.86 6.92 7.50
N ILE A 212 -12.49 6.80 6.23
CA ILE A 212 -11.15 6.38 5.80
C ILE A 212 -10.09 7.38 6.30
N GLY A 213 -10.31 8.69 6.10
CA GLY A 213 -9.39 9.73 6.55
C GLY A 213 -9.18 9.68 8.06
N LYS A 214 -10.25 9.59 8.85
CA LYS A 214 -10.18 9.44 10.31
C LYS A 214 -9.43 8.19 10.75
N ALA A 215 -9.60 7.08 10.03
CA ALA A 215 -8.88 5.84 10.33
C ALA A 215 -7.37 5.99 10.07
N ILE A 216 -6.98 6.62 8.95
CA ILE A 216 -5.57 6.88 8.62
C ILE A 216 -4.95 7.80 9.69
N GLU A 217 -5.63 8.88 10.06
CA GLU A 217 -5.18 9.77 11.13
C GLU A 217 -4.99 9.00 12.45
N ALA A 218 -5.97 8.18 12.85
CA ALA A 218 -5.93 7.46 14.11
C ALA A 218 -4.74 6.49 14.18
N VAL A 219 -4.43 5.74 13.12
CA VAL A 219 -3.27 4.84 13.11
C VAL A 219 -1.93 5.59 13.02
N SER A 220 -1.91 6.77 12.41
CA SER A 220 -0.70 7.60 12.32
C SER A 220 -0.36 8.27 13.65
N TYR A 221 -1.37 8.65 14.46
CA TYR A 221 -1.16 9.31 15.75
C TYR A 221 -0.81 8.36 16.90
N THR A 222 -1.27 7.12 16.87
CA THR A 222 -1.14 6.20 18.02
C THR A 222 0.30 5.80 18.30
N HIS A 223 1.18 5.90 17.32
CA HIS A 223 2.60 5.61 17.48
C HIS A 223 3.41 6.72 18.17
N LEU A 224 2.83 7.91 18.33
CA LEU A 224 3.46 9.03 19.06
C LEU A 224 3.25 8.96 20.58
N THR A 225 2.42 8.03 21.08
CA THR A 225 1.97 8.03 22.49
C THR A 225 2.26 6.75 23.26
N LEU A 226 3.08 5.83 22.78
CA LEU A 226 3.56 4.74 23.63
C LEU A 226 4.58 5.31 24.63
N PRO A 227 4.28 5.35 25.95
CA PRO A 227 5.27 5.73 26.92
C PRO A 227 6.37 4.67 26.92
N THR A 228 7.61 5.11 26.80
CA THR A 228 8.85 4.32 26.91
C THR A 228 9.08 3.81 28.34
N SER A 229 8.07 3.36 29.06
CA SER A 229 8.19 3.02 30.47
C SER A 229 8.13 1.54 30.83
N ASP A 230 8.09 0.64 29.86
CA ASP A 230 8.12 -0.80 30.17
C ASP A 230 9.15 -1.58 29.33
N LEU A 231 10.41 -1.14 29.39
CA LEU A 231 11.55 -2.00 29.13
C LEU A 231 12.08 -2.53 30.47
N VAL A 232 11.59 -3.69 30.87
CA VAL A 232 12.25 -4.55 31.86
C VAL A 232 12.74 -5.79 31.17
#